data_4b5d0fe655338853fa3dbf53cf843543
#
_entry.id   4b5d0fe655338853fa3dbf53cf843543
#
_cell.length_a   1.000
_cell.length_b   1.000
_cell.length_c   1.000
_cell.angle_alpha   90.00
_cell.angle_beta   90.00
_cell.angle_gamma   90.00
#
_symmetry.space_group_name_H-M   'P 1'
#
loop_
_entity.id
_entity.type
_entity.pdbx_description
1 polymer ?
#
loop_
_entity_poly.entity_id
_entity_poly.type
_entity_poly.pdbx_seq_one_letter_code
_entity_poly.pdbx_strand_id
1 'polypeptide(L)'
;MKNIEEQIGEKFDKAYLDASLPVAALYEKLGFVNVMHERYPVENGVILAYEVMEKELHKISTDINYDGRKFIHKMNSENGEVGEQTNFIYHQNGNLLWDEYSGGDILKGSLIGSVLCNGELDFVYHHMNQNMQIKTGKCHSVPTVQENGKIELSEKWQWTSGDYSKGKSLLVEV
;
A
#
# COMPACT_ATOMS: atom_id res chain seq x y z
N MET A 1 -2.57 -7.16 -7.25
CA MET A 1 -1.81 -8.40 -6.95
C MET A 1 -0.58 -7.93 -6.19
N LYS A 2 -0.44 -8.28 -4.89
CA LYS A 2 0.76 -7.92 -4.12
C LYS A 2 1.98 -8.55 -4.80
N ASN A 3 3.07 -7.80 -4.86
CA ASN A 3 4.35 -8.33 -5.32
C ASN A 3 4.77 -9.47 -4.38
N ILE A 4 5.37 -10.54 -4.92
CA ILE A 4 5.85 -11.69 -4.13
C ILE A 4 6.80 -11.22 -3.01
N GLU A 5 7.64 -10.23 -3.27
CA GLU A 5 8.56 -9.66 -2.29
C GLU A 5 7.85 -9.00 -1.10
N GLU A 6 6.71 -8.33 -1.31
CA GLU A 6 5.88 -7.77 -0.24
C GLU A 6 5.28 -8.87 0.65
N GLN A 7 4.80 -9.96 0.04
CA GLN A 7 4.22 -11.09 0.78
C GLN A 7 5.27 -11.84 1.62
N ILE A 8 6.49 -11.95 1.09
CA ILE A 8 7.60 -12.63 1.78
C ILE A 8 8.18 -11.70 2.86
N GLY A 9 8.31 -10.40 2.61
CA GLY A 9 8.82 -9.40 3.55
C GLY A 9 7.99 -9.24 4.83
N GLU A 10 6.70 -9.64 4.81
CA GLU A 10 5.87 -9.70 6.03
C GLU A 10 6.35 -10.75 7.04
N LYS A 11 7.07 -11.78 6.58
CA LYS A 11 7.47 -12.94 7.40
C LYS A 11 8.98 -13.12 7.54
N PHE A 12 9.76 -12.59 6.62
CA PHE A 12 11.20 -12.83 6.53
C PHE A 12 11.94 -11.51 6.33
N ASP A 13 13.10 -11.37 6.93
CA ASP A 13 13.93 -10.17 6.84
C ASP A 13 14.85 -10.19 5.61
N LYS A 14 15.13 -11.37 5.06
CA LYS A 14 16.03 -11.57 3.91
C LYS A 14 15.52 -12.64 2.96
N ALA A 15 15.79 -12.47 1.69
CA ALA A 15 15.67 -13.50 0.66
C ALA A 15 17.05 -13.94 0.19
N TYR A 16 17.22 -15.23 -0.07
CA TYR A 16 18.44 -15.83 -0.63
C TYR A 16 18.09 -16.57 -1.90
N LEU A 17 19.03 -16.56 -2.86
CA LEU A 17 18.94 -17.38 -4.05
C LEU A 17 20.35 -17.77 -4.55
N ASP A 18 20.41 -18.86 -5.29
CA ASP A 18 21.58 -19.31 -6.01
C ASP A 18 21.41 -18.94 -7.48
N ALA A 19 22.23 -18.02 -7.96
CA ALA A 19 22.19 -17.54 -9.33
C ALA A 19 23.32 -18.16 -10.16
N SER A 20 22.98 -18.74 -11.31
CA SER A 20 24.04 -19.09 -12.28
C SER A 20 24.71 -17.81 -12.76
N LEU A 21 26.02 -17.88 -13.07
CA LEU A 21 26.83 -16.71 -13.44
C LEU A 21 26.19 -15.82 -14.54
N PRO A 22 25.57 -16.38 -15.60
CA PRO A 22 24.95 -15.54 -16.64
C PRO A 22 23.73 -14.72 -16.18
N VAL A 23 23.06 -15.10 -15.10
CA VAL A 23 21.84 -14.42 -14.61
C VAL A 23 22.08 -13.59 -13.34
N ALA A 24 23.25 -13.66 -12.73
CA ALA A 24 23.58 -12.88 -11.53
C ALA A 24 23.34 -11.38 -11.73
N ALA A 25 23.77 -10.81 -12.88
CA ALA A 25 23.55 -9.41 -13.23
C ALA A 25 22.07 -9.00 -13.34
N LEU A 26 21.14 -9.94 -13.59
CA LEU A 26 19.71 -9.68 -13.55
C LEU A 26 19.23 -9.49 -12.11
N TYR A 27 19.68 -10.37 -11.21
CA TYR A 27 19.31 -10.29 -9.80
C TYR A 27 19.93 -9.08 -9.09
N GLU A 28 21.15 -8.64 -9.50
CA GLU A 28 21.70 -7.37 -9.02
C GLU A 28 20.80 -6.18 -9.37
N LYS A 29 20.22 -6.13 -10.57
CA LYS A 29 19.25 -5.09 -10.97
C LYS A 29 17.94 -5.17 -10.19
N LEU A 30 17.63 -6.33 -9.63
CA LEU A 30 16.48 -6.56 -8.74
C LEU A 30 16.81 -6.28 -7.26
N GLY A 31 18.02 -5.80 -6.96
CA GLY A 31 18.47 -5.39 -5.64
C GLY A 31 19.06 -6.52 -4.79
N PHE A 32 19.38 -7.67 -5.38
CA PHE A 32 20.18 -8.70 -4.72
C PHE A 32 21.66 -8.33 -4.77
N VAL A 33 22.38 -8.65 -3.70
CA VAL A 33 23.84 -8.50 -3.60
C VAL A 33 24.51 -9.87 -3.54
N ASN A 34 25.65 -10.00 -4.18
CA ASN A 34 26.43 -11.21 -4.10
C ASN A 34 27.10 -11.32 -2.74
N VAL A 35 26.88 -12.42 -2.02
CA VAL A 35 27.48 -12.69 -0.73
C VAL A 35 28.53 -13.80 -0.76
N MET A 36 28.45 -14.71 -1.75
CA MET A 36 29.40 -15.80 -1.87
C MET A 36 29.45 -16.34 -3.29
N HIS A 37 30.66 -16.71 -3.74
CA HIS A 37 30.88 -17.44 -4.99
C HIS A 37 31.14 -18.91 -4.65
N GLU A 38 30.27 -19.79 -5.10
CA GLU A 38 30.37 -21.22 -4.85
C GLU A 38 30.79 -22.01 -6.09
N ARG A 39 31.58 -23.04 -5.87
CA ARG A 39 32.03 -23.99 -6.89
C ARG A 39 31.78 -25.41 -6.43
N TYR A 40 31.00 -26.13 -7.18
CA TYR A 40 30.65 -27.51 -6.88
C TYR A 40 31.17 -28.45 -7.98
N PRO A 41 32.07 -29.38 -7.65
CA PRO A 41 32.49 -30.41 -8.60
C PRO A 41 31.34 -31.38 -8.85
N VAL A 42 30.95 -31.53 -10.09
CA VAL A 42 29.99 -32.54 -10.54
C VAL A 42 30.69 -33.65 -11.29
N GLU A 43 29.96 -34.71 -11.64
CA GLU A 43 30.50 -35.84 -12.36
C GLU A 43 31.22 -35.41 -13.67
N ASN A 44 32.21 -36.23 -14.10
CA ASN A 44 33.01 -36.02 -15.32
C ASN A 44 33.91 -34.76 -15.32
N GLY A 45 34.33 -34.27 -14.15
CA GLY A 45 35.28 -33.16 -14.05
C GLY A 45 34.72 -31.79 -14.41
N VAL A 46 33.39 -31.69 -14.53
CA VAL A 46 32.69 -30.39 -14.69
C VAL A 46 32.59 -29.71 -13.35
N ILE A 47 32.78 -28.40 -13.31
CA ILE A 47 32.56 -27.56 -12.11
C ILE A 47 31.32 -26.72 -12.34
N LEU A 48 30.33 -26.86 -11.49
CA LEU A 48 29.20 -25.93 -11.40
C LEU A 48 29.63 -24.74 -10.54
N ALA A 49 29.57 -23.54 -11.14
CA ALA A 49 29.84 -22.29 -10.42
C ALA A 49 28.57 -21.44 -10.39
N TYR A 50 28.26 -20.89 -9.23
CA TYR A 50 27.10 -20.02 -9.02
C TYR A 50 27.39 -18.99 -7.94
N GLU A 51 26.60 -17.92 -7.96
CA GLU A 51 26.62 -16.85 -6.96
C GLU A 51 25.50 -17.07 -5.96
N VAL A 52 25.83 -17.10 -4.68
CA VAL A 52 24.85 -16.99 -3.60
C VAL A 52 24.55 -15.54 -3.40
N MET A 53 23.31 -15.15 -3.59
CA MET A 53 22.89 -13.76 -3.53
C MET A 53 21.84 -13.56 -2.45
N GLU A 54 21.94 -12.43 -1.74
CA GLU A 54 20.94 -12.04 -0.73
C GLU A 54 20.31 -10.70 -1.10
N LYS A 55 19.07 -10.53 -0.66
CA LYS A 55 18.35 -9.26 -0.68
C LYS A 55 17.69 -9.04 0.66
N GLU A 56 17.94 -7.89 1.27
CA GLU A 56 17.16 -7.48 2.43
C GLU A 56 15.71 -7.18 1.97
N LEU A 57 14.79 -7.89 2.56
CA LEU A 57 13.36 -7.64 2.40
C LEU A 57 13.01 -6.60 3.45
N HIS A 58 12.99 -5.34 3.02
CA HIS A 58 12.62 -4.27 3.93
C HIS A 58 11.20 -4.55 4.46
N LYS A 59 11.11 -4.94 5.71
CA LYS A 59 9.96 -4.54 6.52
C LYS A 59 10.03 -3.02 6.62
N ILE A 60 9.43 -2.33 5.68
CA ILE A 60 9.01 -0.98 5.93
C ILE A 60 7.77 -1.14 6.83
N SER A 61 8.02 -1.55 8.07
CA SER A 61 7.08 -1.36 9.14
C SER A 61 7.10 0.13 9.43
N THR A 62 6.28 0.88 8.73
CA THR A 62 5.84 2.12 9.31
C THR A 62 4.94 1.71 10.46
N ASP A 63 5.33 2.02 11.68
CA ASP A 63 4.51 1.82 12.88
C ASP A 63 3.25 2.72 12.88
N ILE A 64 2.71 3.00 11.69
CA ILE A 64 1.49 3.77 11.56
C ILE A 64 0.33 2.86 11.93
N ASN A 65 -0.27 3.16 13.06
CA ASN A 65 -1.54 2.60 13.47
C ASN A 65 -2.65 3.64 13.19
N TYR A 66 -3.61 3.27 12.36
CA TYR A 66 -4.74 4.12 11.99
C TYR A 66 -5.95 3.94 12.92
N ASP A 67 -5.94 2.98 13.86
CA ASP A 67 -7.07 2.71 14.73
C ASP A 67 -7.43 3.91 15.62
N GLY A 68 -8.69 4.36 15.53
CA GLY A 68 -9.21 5.51 16.25
C GLY A 68 -8.78 6.88 15.72
N ARG A 69 -7.96 6.95 14.66
CA ARG A 69 -7.55 8.24 14.06
C ARG A 69 -8.69 8.87 13.27
N LYS A 70 -8.81 10.18 13.43
CA LYS A 70 -9.86 10.97 12.79
C LYS A 70 -9.29 11.84 11.70
N PHE A 71 -9.89 11.77 10.53
CA PHE A 71 -9.49 12.56 9.36
C PHE A 71 -10.64 13.42 8.86
N ILE A 72 -10.29 14.60 8.38
CA ILE A 72 -11.19 15.48 7.65
C ILE A 72 -10.62 15.76 6.26
N HIS A 73 -11.51 16.08 5.37
CA HIS A 73 -11.14 16.46 4.01
C HIS A 73 -10.53 17.89 3.98
N LYS A 74 -9.43 18.06 3.25
CA LYS A 74 -8.76 19.34 3.03
C LYS A 74 -8.82 19.79 1.56
N MET A 75 -8.73 18.84 0.63
CA MET A 75 -8.75 19.13 -0.81
C MET A 75 -9.28 17.93 -1.60
N ASN A 76 -10.07 18.18 -2.64
CA ASN A 76 -10.56 17.16 -3.58
C ASN A 76 -10.57 17.72 -5.01
N SER A 77 -10.48 16.82 -5.99
CA SER A 77 -10.78 17.11 -7.38
C SER A 77 -12.26 17.46 -7.54
N GLU A 78 -12.62 18.27 -8.53
CA GLU A 78 -13.98 18.77 -8.76
C GLU A 78 -15.06 17.69 -8.89
N ASN A 79 -14.66 16.48 -9.35
CA ASN A 79 -15.54 15.32 -9.52
C ASN A 79 -15.62 14.39 -8.29
N GLY A 80 -15.04 14.79 -7.16
CA GLY A 80 -15.13 14.07 -5.89
C GLY A 80 -16.32 14.55 -5.06
N GLU A 81 -17.00 13.63 -4.36
CA GLU A 81 -18.18 13.95 -3.53
C GLU A 81 -17.82 14.15 -2.04
N VAL A 82 -16.61 13.75 -1.60
CA VAL A 82 -16.12 14.03 -0.25
C VAL A 82 -15.79 15.51 -0.11
N GLY A 83 -16.35 16.15 0.92
CA GLY A 83 -16.18 17.57 1.20
C GLY A 83 -15.74 17.87 2.63
N GLU A 84 -15.61 19.14 2.99
CA GLU A 84 -15.13 19.60 4.31
C GLU A 84 -15.95 19.11 5.49
N GLN A 85 -17.22 18.76 5.27
CA GLN A 85 -18.12 18.25 6.30
C GLN A 85 -18.07 16.72 6.44
N THR A 86 -17.32 16.02 5.59
CA THR A 86 -17.17 14.58 5.67
C THR A 86 -16.10 14.21 6.71
N ASN A 87 -16.48 13.37 7.66
CA ASN A 87 -15.62 12.93 8.74
C ASN A 87 -15.36 11.44 8.63
N PHE A 88 -14.11 11.05 8.84
CA PHE A 88 -13.64 9.67 8.85
C PHE A 88 -13.08 9.32 10.22
N ILE A 89 -13.41 8.11 10.71
CA ILE A 89 -12.81 7.53 11.90
C ILE A 89 -12.31 6.15 11.54
N TYR A 90 -11.04 6.06 11.20
CA TYR A 90 -10.45 4.81 10.74
C TYR A 90 -10.34 3.79 11.88
N HIS A 91 -10.60 2.55 11.55
CA HIS A 91 -10.43 1.39 12.41
C HIS A 91 -9.41 0.46 11.75
N GLN A 92 -8.52 -0.11 12.58
CA GLN A 92 -7.51 -1.05 12.11
C GLN A 92 -7.38 -2.25 13.03
N ASN A 93 -7.30 -3.45 12.43
CA ASN A 93 -6.91 -4.68 13.13
C ASN A 93 -5.93 -5.46 12.25
N GLY A 94 -4.65 -5.49 12.67
CA GLY A 94 -3.57 -5.98 11.81
C GLY A 94 -3.51 -5.15 10.52
N ASN A 95 -3.60 -5.82 9.38
CA ASN A 95 -3.60 -5.16 8.07
C ASN A 95 -5.01 -4.82 7.56
N LEU A 96 -6.08 -5.14 8.30
CA LEU A 96 -7.44 -4.77 7.92
C LEU A 96 -7.72 -3.34 8.34
N LEU A 97 -8.18 -2.52 7.38
CA LEU A 97 -8.67 -1.15 7.58
C LEU A 97 -10.15 -1.08 7.24
N TRP A 98 -10.94 -0.34 8.03
CA TRP A 98 -12.33 -0.02 7.69
C TRP A 98 -12.77 1.29 8.32
N ASP A 99 -13.83 1.89 7.78
CA ASP A 99 -14.53 3.05 8.34
C ASP A 99 -15.97 3.14 7.87
N GLU A 100 -16.81 3.82 8.64
CA GLU A 100 -18.11 4.31 8.25
C GLU A 100 -18.09 5.84 8.30
N TYR A 101 -18.36 6.48 7.18
CA TYR A 101 -18.27 7.93 7.05
C TYR A 101 -19.57 8.58 6.57
N SER A 102 -19.74 9.86 6.90
CA SER A 102 -20.91 10.66 6.50
C SER A 102 -20.58 12.14 6.60
N GLY A 103 -21.46 12.97 6.06
CA GLY A 103 -21.40 14.43 6.12
C GLY A 103 -21.30 15.08 4.74
N GLY A 104 -21.72 16.33 4.66
CA GLY A 104 -21.84 17.05 3.40
C GLY A 104 -22.86 16.39 2.47
N ASP A 105 -22.43 16.10 1.24
CA ASP A 105 -23.29 15.44 0.25
C ASP A 105 -23.44 13.93 0.47
N ILE A 106 -22.76 13.35 1.46
CA ILE A 106 -22.77 11.92 1.76
C ILE A 106 -23.70 11.63 2.94
N LEU A 107 -24.78 10.88 2.69
CA LEU A 107 -25.68 10.42 3.73
C LEU A 107 -25.04 9.34 4.61
N LYS A 108 -24.47 8.33 3.99
CA LYS A 108 -23.78 7.23 4.65
C LYS A 108 -22.82 6.56 3.67
N GLY A 109 -21.60 6.32 4.10
CA GLY A 109 -20.59 5.59 3.36
C GLY A 109 -19.86 4.58 4.23
N SER A 110 -19.14 3.68 3.58
CA SER A 110 -18.24 2.73 4.21
C SER A 110 -17.05 2.45 3.32
N LEU A 111 -15.92 2.21 3.91
CA LEU A 111 -14.72 1.73 3.22
C LEU A 111 -14.18 0.48 3.91
N ILE A 112 -13.50 -0.34 3.16
CA ILE A 112 -12.75 -1.50 3.65
C ILE A 112 -11.54 -1.73 2.76
N GLY A 113 -10.42 -2.04 3.38
CA GLY A 113 -9.17 -2.24 2.67
C GLY A 113 -8.05 -2.78 3.54
N SER A 114 -6.84 -2.55 3.09
CA SER A 114 -5.62 -3.02 3.76
C SER A 114 -4.64 -1.89 4.01
N VAL A 115 -3.99 -1.97 5.16
CA VAL A 115 -2.75 -1.25 5.46
C VAL A 115 -1.60 -2.05 4.89
N LEU A 116 -0.81 -1.45 4.01
CA LEU A 116 0.36 -2.05 3.40
C LEU A 116 1.57 -1.98 4.35
N CYS A 117 2.60 -2.78 4.09
CA CYS A 117 3.80 -2.82 4.94
C CYS A 117 4.55 -1.48 5.03
N ASN A 118 4.41 -0.60 4.03
CA ASN A 118 4.94 0.76 4.03
C ASN A 118 3.99 1.81 4.64
N GLY A 119 2.85 1.37 5.24
CA GLY A 119 1.84 2.24 5.81
C GLY A 119 0.87 2.86 4.81
N GLU A 120 1.05 2.65 3.51
CA GLU A 120 0.08 3.07 2.51
C GLU A 120 -1.21 2.26 2.65
N LEU A 121 -2.31 2.83 2.13
CA LEU A 121 -3.63 2.22 2.23
C LEU A 121 -4.16 1.92 0.83
N ASP A 122 -4.66 0.69 0.65
CA ASP A 122 -5.45 0.29 -0.51
C ASP A 122 -6.84 -0.11 -0.05
N PHE A 123 -7.87 0.61 -0.50
CA PHE A 123 -9.25 0.31 -0.09
C PHE A 123 -10.26 0.53 -1.19
N VAL A 124 -11.40 -0.11 -1.05
CA VAL A 124 -12.63 0.16 -1.80
C VAL A 124 -13.62 0.88 -0.91
N TYR A 125 -14.46 1.70 -1.51
CA TYR A 125 -15.47 2.45 -0.77
C TYR A 125 -16.79 2.50 -1.55
N HIS A 126 -17.86 2.71 -0.80
CA HIS A 126 -19.17 3.02 -1.34
C HIS A 126 -19.91 3.98 -0.43
N HIS A 127 -20.79 4.79 -1.00
CA HIS A 127 -21.68 5.64 -0.23
C HIS A 127 -22.98 5.92 -0.99
N MET A 128 -23.96 6.37 -0.23
CA MET A 128 -25.19 6.96 -0.73
C MET A 128 -25.11 8.48 -0.55
N ASN A 129 -25.34 9.21 -1.63
CA ASN A 129 -25.36 10.67 -1.61
C ASN A 129 -26.76 11.25 -1.35
N GLN A 130 -26.86 12.56 -1.20
CA GLN A 130 -28.11 13.31 -0.99
C GLN A 130 -29.16 13.07 -2.10
N ASN A 131 -28.73 12.71 -3.31
CA ASN A 131 -29.61 12.38 -4.42
C ASN A 131 -30.05 10.90 -4.43
N MET A 132 -29.83 10.16 -3.35
CA MET A 132 -30.13 8.73 -3.21
C MET A 132 -29.41 7.86 -4.24
N GLN A 133 -28.25 8.29 -4.73
CA GLN A 133 -27.43 7.55 -5.66
C GLN A 133 -26.33 6.80 -4.89
N ILE A 134 -26.13 5.52 -5.24
CA ILE A 134 -25.02 4.74 -4.74
C ILE A 134 -23.82 4.98 -5.63
N LYS A 135 -22.73 5.43 -5.04
CA LYS A 135 -21.41 5.58 -5.67
C LYS A 135 -20.45 4.56 -5.08
N THR A 136 -19.61 4.01 -5.94
CA THR A 136 -18.56 3.07 -5.53
C THR A 136 -17.24 3.48 -6.12
N GLY A 137 -16.15 3.24 -5.39
CA GLY A 137 -14.82 3.60 -5.86
C GLY A 137 -13.72 2.77 -5.19
N LYS A 138 -12.51 3.02 -5.64
CA LYS A 138 -11.27 2.51 -5.04
C LYS A 138 -10.31 3.66 -4.82
N CYS A 139 -9.48 3.53 -3.80
CA CYS A 139 -8.51 4.54 -3.41
C CYS A 139 -7.18 3.90 -3.04
N HIS A 140 -6.11 4.56 -3.43
CA HIS A 140 -4.76 4.36 -2.92
C HIS A 140 -4.34 5.62 -2.18
N SER A 141 -3.93 5.47 -0.92
CA SER A 141 -3.62 6.57 -0.02
C SER A 141 -2.21 6.45 0.51
N VAL A 142 -1.44 7.53 0.41
CA VAL A 142 -0.03 7.61 0.83
C VAL A 142 0.07 8.52 2.04
N PRO A 143 0.52 8.00 3.21
CA PRO A 143 0.66 8.79 4.43
C PRO A 143 1.92 9.65 4.41
N THR A 144 1.83 10.81 5.01
CA THR A 144 2.95 11.66 5.40
C THR A 144 2.81 12.03 6.87
N VAL A 145 3.75 11.57 7.70
CA VAL A 145 3.76 11.93 9.13
C VAL A 145 4.38 13.31 9.26
N GLN A 146 3.62 14.23 9.87
CA GLN A 146 4.04 15.60 10.13
C GLN A 146 4.92 15.67 11.37
N GLU A 147 5.63 16.79 11.57
CA GLU A 147 6.51 17.02 12.76
C GLU A 147 5.77 16.88 14.09
N ASN A 148 4.47 17.18 14.11
CA ASN A 148 3.61 17.06 15.30
C ASN A 148 3.04 15.64 15.51
N GLY A 149 3.46 14.66 14.68
CA GLY A 149 3.00 13.27 14.71
C GLY A 149 1.63 13.01 14.07
N LYS A 150 0.94 14.06 13.57
CA LYS A 150 -0.31 13.89 12.80
C LYS A 150 -0.02 13.40 11.39
N ILE A 151 -1.01 12.78 10.77
CA ILE A 151 -0.90 12.18 9.45
C ILE A 151 -1.66 13.02 8.43
N GLU A 152 -1.03 13.26 7.29
CA GLU A 152 -1.71 13.67 6.06
C GLU A 152 -1.77 12.48 5.11
N LEU A 153 -2.92 12.26 4.46
CA LEU A 153 -3.17 11.20 3.50
C LEU A 153 -3.37 11.79 2.11
N SER A 154 -2.37 11.59 1.26
CA SER A 154 -2.46 11.96 -0.17
C SER A 154 -3.10 10.82 -0.94
N GLU A 155 -4.28 11.04 -1.50
CA GLU A 155 -5.11 10.02 -2.10
C GLU A 155 -5.19 10.13 -3.62
N LYS A 156 -5.20 8.98 -4.27
CA LYS A 156 -5.57 8.80 -5.68
C LYS A 156 -6.75 7.86 -5.73
N TRP A 157 -7.90 8.35 -6.16
CA TRP A 157 -9.11 7.57 -6.20
C TRP A 157 -9.65 7.43 -7.63
N GLN A 158 -10.48 6.42 -7.83
CA GLN A 158 -11.21 6.18 -9.06
C GLN A 158 -12.60 5.67 -8.74
N TRP A 159 -13.62 6.27 -9.35
CA TRP A 159 -14.97 5.72 -9.35
C TRP A 159 -15.00 4.37 -10.06
N THR A 160 -15.72 3.42 -9.49
CA THR A 160 -16.02 2.11 -10.10
C THR A 160 -17.48 2.02 -10.55
N SER A 161 -18.24 3.11 -10.36
CA SER A 161 -19.58 3.33 -10.86
C SER A 161 -19.67 4.68 -11.59
N GLY A 162 -20.73 4.87 -12.38
CA GLY A 162 -20.93 6.12 -13.10
C GLY A 162 -19.97 6.31 -14.27
N ASP A 163 -19.27 7.42 -14.28
CA ASP A 163 -18.37 7.84 -15.37
C ASP A 163 -16.95 7.25 -15.28
N TYR A 164 -16.64 6.49 -14.23
CA TYR A 164 -15.32 5.87 -13.98
C TYR A 164 -14.17 6.88 -13.93
N SER A 165 -14.46 8.13 -13.65
CA SER A 165 -13.46 9.19 -13.54
C SER A 165 -12.52 8.97 -12.36
N LYS A 166 -11.38 9.67 -12.40
CA LYS A 166 -10.31 9.60 -11.40
C LYS A 166 -10.09 10.98 -10.81
N GLY A 167 -9.60 11.00 -9.59
CA GLY A 167 -9.23 12.25 -8.94
C GLY A 167 -8.19 12.04 -7.85
N LYS A 168 -7.94 13.14 -7.15
CA LYS A 168 -7.02 13.20 -6.01
C LYS A 168 -7.72 13.91 -4.88
N SER A 169 -7.40 13.50 -3.65
CA SER A 169 -7.83 14.16 -2.43
C SER A 169 -6.69 14.24 -1.42
N LEU A 170 -6.86 15.09 -0.44
CA LEU A 170 -5.99 15.22 0.70
C LEU A 170 -6.84 15.19 1.96
N LEU A 171 -6.58 14.22 2.82
CA LEU A 171 -7.15 14.17 4.15
C LEU A 171 -6.09 14.59 5.18
N VAL A 172 -6.53 15.23 6.26
CA VAL A 172 -5.65 15.63 7.36
C VAL A 172 -6.21 15.13 8.68
N GLU A 173 -5.34 14.66 9.54
CA GLU A 173 -5.72 14.22 10.88
C GLU A 173 -6.06 15.42 11.78
N VAL A 174 -7.12 15.29 12.59
CA VAL A 174 -7.62 16.32 13.51
C VAL A 174 -7.39 15.97 14.97
#